data_85c937ac16d11f096751b4c28acc5073
#
_entry.id   85c937ac16d11f096751b4c28acc5073
#
_cell.length_a   1.000
_cell.length_b   1.000
_cell.length_c   1.000
_cell.angle_alpha   90.00
_cell.angle_beta   90.00
_cell.angle_gamma   90.00
#
_symmetry.space_group_name_H-M   'P 1'
#
loop_
_entity.id
_entity.type
_entity.pdbx_description
1 polymer ?
#
loop_
_entity_poly.entity_id
_entity_poly.type
_entity_poly.pdbx_seq_one_letter_code
_entity_poly.pdbx_strand_id
1 'polypeptide(L)'
;MSRLILFSGGVESTLLLCEADPMDTVLTIEPTYPYGMATYRKDTAEKIAEKLGFKVNYAQVYIPFEHEPYHFVHQIRTFISVANLWCAKDPRITEVWAGRSRDDVDSPYRPPNMYEAWALLHPNVKFHRPFEHLSKREQWDQIPDDIKPLVSSCFHHKNCGKCPKCLEVKKMLAEQ
;
A
#
# COMPACT_ATOMS: atom_id res chain seq x y z
N MET A 1 -13.38 9.82 15.03
CA MET A 1 -12.08 9.98 14.34
C MET A 1 -11.97 8.79 13.41
N SER A 2 -11.59 8.98 12.17
CA SER A 2 -11.38 7.88 11.24
C SER A 2 -9.94 7.91 10.70
N ARG A 3 -9.45 6.75 10.30
CA ARG A 3 -8.15 6.59 9.64
C ARG A 3 -8.35 6.47 8.12
N LEU A 4 -7.38 6.92 7.37
CA LEU A 4 -7.27 6.62 5.94
C LEU A 4 -6.26 5.49 5.76
N ILE A 5 -6.73 4.34 5.34
CA ILE A 5 -5.90 3.16 5.09
C ILE A 5 -5.48 3.14 3.62
N LEU A 6 -4.18 3.28 3.35
CA LEU A 6 -3.63 3.13 2.00
C LEU A 6 -3.48 1.65 1.67
N PHE A 7 -4.34 1.16 0.80
CA PHE A 7 -4.50 -0.27 0.53
C PHE A 7 -4.13 -0.63 -0.91
N SER A 8 -3.29 -1.64 -1.09
CA SER A 8 -2.83 -2.10 -2.41
C SER A 8 -3.06 -3.60 -2.67
N GLY A 9 -3.53 -4.35 -1.67
CA GLY A 9 -3.68 -5.81 -1.75
C GLY A 9 -2.36 -6.59 -1.59
N GLY A 10 -1.24 -5.92 -1.30
CA GLY A 10 0.03 -6.55 -0.92
C GLY A 10 0.06 -6.94 0.56
N VAL A 11 1.07 -7.70 0.99
CA VAL A 11 1.22 -8.22 2.37
C VAL A 11 1.02 -7.11 3.40
N GLU A 12 1.82 -6.07 3.31
CA GLU A 12 1.88 -5.00 4.30
C GLU A 12 0.54 -4.25 4.44
N SER A 13 -0.09 -3.95 3.32
CA SER A 13 -1.37 -3.23 3.31
C SER A 13 -2.56 -4.14 3.65
N THR A 14 -2.45 -5.44 3.40
CA THR A 14 -3.48 -6.40 3.81
C THR A 14 -3.52 -6.56 5.31
N LEU A 15 -2.36 -6.65 5.99
CA LEU A 15 -2.32 -6.66 7.43
C LEU A 15 -2.92 -5.39 8.04
N LEU A 16 -2.64 -4.20 7.46
CA LEU A 16 -3.29 -2.95 7.88
C LEU A 16 -4.81 -3.04 7.79
N LEU A 17 -5.34 -3.63 6.73
CA LEU A 17 -6.78 -3.75 6.54
C LEU A 17 -7.40 -4.76 7.50
N CYS A 18 -6.68 -5.83 7.88
CA CYS A 18 -7.13 -6.77 8.92
C CYS A 18 -7.28 -6.10 10.30
N GLU A 19 -6.50 -5.06 10.57
CA GLU A 19 -6.52 -4.31 11.83
C GLU A 19 -7.35 -2.99 11.74
N ALA A 20 -8.00 -2.76 10.62
CA ALA A 20 -8.80 -1.57 10.39
C ALA A 20 -10.15 -1.65 11.12
N ASP A 21 -10.64 -0.49 11.54
CA ASP A 21 -11.98 -0.34 12.09
C ASP A 21 -13.01 -0.21 10.94
N PRO A 22 -14.22 -0.73 11.04
CA PRO A 22 -15.27 -0.56 10.03
C PRO A 22 -15.58 0.90 9.66
N MET A 23 -15.23 1.84 10.51
CA MET A 23 -15.40 3.28 10.26
C MET A 23 -14.23 3.90 9.49
N ASP A 24 -13.15 3.17 9.24
CA ASP A 24 -12.01 3.66 8.49
C ASP A 24 -12.30 3.79 6.99
N THR A 25 -11.64 4.75 6.39
CA THR A 25 -11.70 4.97 4.94
C THR A 25 -10.59 4.18 4.26
N VAL A 26 -10.95 3.24 3.39
CA VAL A 26 -9.98 2.45 2.61
C VAL A 26 -9.78 3.09 1.25
N LEU A 27 -8.53 3.37 0.88
CA LEU A 27 -8.15 4.00 -0.39
C LEU A 27 -7.12 3.16 -1.13
N THR A 28 -7.47 2.74 -2.33
CA THR A 28 -6.54 2.15 -3.30
C THR A 28 -6.17 3.19 -4.34
N ILE A 29 -4.87 3.40 -4.53
CA ILE A 29 -4.33 4.31 -5.54
C ILE A 29 -3.76 3.46 -6.67
N GLU A 30 -4.36 3.59 -7.85
CA GLU A 30 -3.92 2.92 -9.07
C GLU A 30 -3.01 3.82 -9.89
N PRO A 31 -1.69 3.56 -9.92
CA PRO A 31 -0.84 4.25 -10.87
C PRO A 31 -1.09 3.71 -12.29
N THR A 32 -1.31 4.59 -13.23
CA THR A 32 -1.37 4.28 -14.67
C THR A 32 -0.09 4.78 -15.31
N TYR A 33 0.58 3.91 -16.04
CA TYR A 33 1.82 4.21 -16.75
C TYR A 33 1.57 4.25 -18.27
N PRO A 34 2.45 4.89 -19.09
CA PRO A 34 2.29 4.99 -20.54
C PRO A 34 2.07 3.64 -21.24
N TYR A 35 2.57 2.55 -20.66
CA TYR A 35 2.48 1.18 -21.24
C TYR A 35 1.37 0.31 -20.66
N GLY A 36 0.38 0.88 -20.00
CA GLY A 36 -0.82 0.14 -19.59
C GLY A 36 -0.67 -0.81 -18.40
N MET A 37 0.35 -0.61 -17.58
CA MET A 37 0.51 -1.43 -16.36
C MET A 37 -0.31 -0.82 -15.22
N ALA A 38 -1.43 -1.40 -14.83
CA ALA A 38 -1.96 -1.23 -13.47
C ALA A 38 -3.40 -1.68 -13.15
N THR A 39 -4.19 -2.13 -14.08
CA THR A 39 -5.60 -2.51 -13.81
C THR A 39 -5.76 -3.67 -12.83
N TYR A 40 -4.66 -4.32 -12.48
CA TYR A 40 -4.67 -5.61 -11.79
C TYR A 40 -4.82 -5.52 -10.27
N ARG A 41 -4.35 -4.42 -9.66
CA ARG A 41 -4.43 -4.23 -8.20
C ARG A 41 -5.85 -4.01 -7.71
N LYS A 42 -6.69 -3.41 -8.55
CA LYS A 42 -8.09 -3.13 -8.23
C LYS A 42 -8.84 -4.40 -7.87
N ASP A 43 -8.83 -5.41 -8.76
CA ASP A 43 -9.55 -6.67 -8.56
C ASP A 43 -9.10 -7.42 -7.29
N THR A 44 -7.79 -7.40 -7.01
CA THR A 44 -7.23 -8.02 -5.81
C THR A 44 -7.65 -7.26 -4.56
N ALA A 45 -7.54 -5.95 -4.58
CA ALA A 45 -7.91 -5.09 -3.48
C ALA A 45 -9.41 -5.21 -3.16
N GLU A 46 -10.27 -5.22 -4.19
CA GLU A 46 -11.72 -5.41 -4.02
C GLU A 46 -12.05 -6.73 -3.32
N LYS A 47 -11.48 -7.84 -3.80
CA LYS A 47 -11.75 -9.17 -3.22
C LYS A 47 -11.35 -9.30 -1.77
N ILE A 48 -10.19 -8.75 -1.39
CA ILE A 48 -9.74 -8.77 0.00
C ILE A 48 -10.63 -7.88 0.85
N ALA A 49 -10.90 -6.65 0.40
CA ALA A 49 -11.71 -5.70 1.15
C ALA A 49 -13.15 -6.20 1.32
N GLU A 50 -13.78 -6.74 0.27
CA GLU A 50 -15.10 -7.34 0.34
C GLU A 50 -15.16 -8.47 1.37
N LYS A 51 -14.15 -9.35 1.36
CA LYS A 51 -14.08 -10.46 2.31
C LYS A 51 -13.90 -9.99 3.75
N LEU A 52 -13.23 -8.86 3.97
CA LEU A 52 -13.05 -8.22 5.28
C LEU A 52 -14.20 -7.25 5.63
N GLY A 53 -15.21 -7.08 4.77
CA GLY A 53 -16.38 -6.23 5.01
C GLY A 53 -16.15 -4.74 4.76
N PHE A 54 -15.10 -4.38 4.00
CA PHE A 54 -14.78 -2.98 3.68
C PHE A 54 -15.21 -2.58 2.27
N LYS A 55 -15.58 -1.31 2.12
CA LYS A 55 -15.75 -0.66 0.83
C LYS A 55 -14.46 0.09 0.46
N VAL A 56 -13.95 -0.15 -0.73
CA VAL A 56 -12.75 0.51 -1.23
C VAL A 56 -13.10 1.74 -2.05
N ASN A 57 -12.40 2.84 -1.78
CA ASN A 57 -12.38 4.02 -2.64
C ASN A 57 -11.17 3.91 -3.58
N TYR A 58 -11.32 4.41 -4.80
CA TYR A 58 -10.28 4.36 -5.82
C TYR A 58 -9.86 5.76 -6.24
N ALA A 59 -8.55 5.93 -6.38
CA ALA A 59 -7.95 7.08 -7.04
C ALA A 59 -7.04 6.59 -8.16
N GLN A 60 -7.30 7.02 -9.38
CA GLN A 60 -6.46 6.70 -10.53
C GLN A 60 -5.51 7.86 -10.79
N VAL A 61 -4.21 7.56 -10.95
CA VAL A 61 -3.17 8.59 -11.15
C VAL A 61 -2.27 8.19 -12.30
N TYR A 62 -2.14 9.09 -13.27
CA TYR A 62 -1.21 8.91 -14.36
C TYR A 62 0.20 9.33 -13.95
N ILE A 63 1.17 8.42 -14.12
CA ILE A 63 2.60 8.65 -13.84
C ILE A 63 3.34 8.63 -15.17
N PRO A 64 3.75 9.80 -15.72
CA PRO A 64 4.28 9.92 -17.08
C PRO A 64 5.73 9.48 -17.25
N PHE A 65 6.32 8.77 -16.29
CA PHE A 65 7.73 8.38 -16.32
C PHE A 65 7.93 6.97 -16.84
N GLU A 66 8.81 6.82 -17.81
CA GLU A 66 9.04 5.57 -18.54
C GLU A 66 10.23 4.75 -18.04
N HIS A 67 11.11 5.30 -17.20
CA HIS A 67 12.40 4.68 -16.87
C HIS A 67 12.57 4.38 -15.38
N GLU A 68 12.92 3.13 -15.05
CA GLU A 68 13.52 2.79 -13.78
C GLU A 68 14.87 3.50 -13.60
N PRO A 69 15.28 3.92 -12.39
CA PRO A 69 14.76 3.56 -11.06
C PRO A 69 13.78 4.57 -10.44
N TYR A 70 13.39 5.60 -11.17
CA TYR A 70 12.63 6.73 -10.62
C TYR A 70 11.15 6.43 -10.35
N HIS A 71 10.60 5.36 -10.90
CA HIS A 71 9.19 4.97 -10.72
C HIS A 71 8.78 4.89 -9.25
N PHE A 72 9.60 4.28 -8.41
CA PHE A 72 9.26 4.07 -7.00
C PHE A 72 9.16 5.37 -6.21
N VAL A 73 10.11 6.27 -6.39
CA VAL A 73 10.14 7.58 -5.70
C VAL A 73 8.93 8.42 -6.11
N HIS A 74 8.63 8.44 -7.40
CA HIS A 74 7.48 9.19 -7.93
C HIS A 74 6.16 8.55 -7.51
N GLN A 75 6.06 7.23 -7.51
CA GLN A 75 4.88 6.49 -7.04
C GLN A 75 4.56 6.85 -5.59
N ILE A 76 5.55 6.83 -4.70
CA ILE A 76 5.35 7.14 -3.27
C ILE A 76 4.95 8.60 -3.08
N ARG A 77 5.60 9.55 -3.76
CA ARG A 77 5.23 10.97 -3.72
C ARG A 77 3.79 11.19 -4.19
N THR A 78 3.42 10.53 -5.27
CA THR A 78 2.06 10.56 -5.82
C THR A 78 1.05 10.02 -4.82
N PHE A 79 1.35 8.90 -4.17
CA PHE A 79 0.46 8.31 -3.16
C PHE A 79 0.26 9.23 -1.96
N ILE A 80 1.31 9.89 -1.50
CA ILE A 80 1.22 10.90 -0.44
C ILE A 80 0.37 12.09 -0.90
N SER A 81 0.56 12.58 -2.11
CA SER A 81 -0.22 13.71 -2.63
C SER A 81 -1.71 13.37 -2.74
N VAL A 82 -2.04 12.15 -3.19
CA VAL A 82 -3.44 11.70 -3.26
C VAL A 82 -4.04 11.54 -1.87
N ALA A 83 -3.32 10.90 -0.94
CA ALA A 83 -3.77 10.77 0.45
C ALA A 83 -4.00 12.15 1.09
N ASN A 84 -3.13 13.11 0.79
CA ASN A 84 -3.23 14.50 1.18
C ASN A 84 -4.54 15.16 0.73
N LEU A 85 -4.90 14.98 -0.54
CA LEU A 85 -6.16 15.49 -1.09
C LEU A 85 -7.39 14.86 -0.41
N TRP A 86 -7.31 13.57 -0.07
CA TRP A 86 -8.39 12.87 0.66
C TRP A 86 -8.56 13.43 2.07
N CYS A 87 -7.48 13.65 2.80
CA CYS A 87 -7.52 14.25 4.13
C CYS A 87 -8.07 15.69 4.10
N ALA A 88 -7.71 16.47 3.09
CA ALA A 88 -8.25 17.83 2.91
C ALA A 88 -9.75 17.81 2.59
N LYS A 89 -10.26 16.77 1.93
CA LYS A 89 -11.67 16.62 1.57
C LYS A 89 -12.53 16.12 2.73
N ASP A 90 -11.98 15.30 3.61
CA ASP A 90 -12.69 14.75 4.77
C ASP A 90 -11.97 15.07 6.09
N PRO A 91 -12.40 16.13 6.80
CA PRO A 91 -11.76 16.56 8.05
C PRO A 91 -11.91 15.58 9.21
N ARG A 92 -12.69 14.51 9.07
CA ARG A 92 -12.80 13.44 10.07
C ARG A 92 -11.59 12.52 10.07
N ILE A 93 -10.81 12.51 8.96
CA ILE A 93 -9.57 11.76 8.86
C ILE A 93 -8.50 12.47 9.67
N THR A 94 -8.04 11.82 10.72
CA THR A 94 -7.00 12.35 11.63
C THR A 94 -5.69 11.58 11.53
N GLU A 95 -5.72 10.42 10.86
CA GLU A 95 -4.54 9.57 10.67
C GLU A 95 -4.53 8.96 9.26
N VAL A 96 -3.34 8.77 8.70
CA VAL A 96 -3.10 8.00 7.48
C VAL A 96 -2.21 6.81 7.83
N TRP A 97 -2.67 5.62 7.47
CA TRP A 97 -1.94 4.39 7.68
C TRP A 97 -1.44 3.82 6.35
N ALA A 98 -0.12 3.57 6.28
CA ALA A 98 0.53 2.99 5.10
C ALA A 98 1.33 1.74 5.47
N GLY A 99 1.23 0.72 4.61
CA GLY A 99 1.95 -0.54 4.77
C GLY A 99 3.45 -0.37 4.49
N ARG A 100 4.27 -0.94 5.37
CA ARG A 100 5.71 -1.08 5.24
C ARG A 100 6.19 -2.25 6.09
N SER A 101 7.31 -2.86 5.70
CA SER A 101 8.01 -3.86 6.50
C SER A 101 9.40 -3.37 6.91
N ARG A 102 10.00 -4.03 7.90
CA ARG A 102 11.40 -3.84 8.29
C ARG A 102 12.34 -4.08 7.10
N ASP A 103 12.00 -5.04 6.25
CA ASP A 103 12.82 -5.43 5.09
C ASP A 103 12.89 -4.33 4.01
N ASP A 104 11.97 -3.35 4.03
CA ASP A 104 11.99 -2.21 3.11
C ASP A 104 12.96 -1.09 3.55
N VAL A 105 13.63 -1.22 4.71
CA VAL A 105 14.48 -0.16 5.29
C VAL A 105 15.70 0.13 4.42
N ASP A 106 16.26 -0.91 3.80
CA ASP A 106 17.51 -0.83 3.04
C ASP A 106 17.29 -0.54 1.55
N SER A 107 16.07 -0.22 1.14
CA SER A 107 15.80 0.14 -0.25
C SER A 107 16.52 1.45 -0.62
N PRO A 108 17.42 1.44 -1.62
CA PRO A 108 18.12 2.65 -2.08
C PRO A 108 17.17 3.72 -2.64
N TYR A 109 15.92 3.36 -2.89
CA TYR A 109 14.88 4.23 -3.41
C TYR A 109 14.02 4.88 -2.32
N ARG A 110 14.46 4.79 -1.06
CA ARG A 110 13.75 5.44 0.05
C ARG A 110 13.94 6.95 -0.05
N PRO A 111 12.89 7.74 -0.32
CA PRO A 111 13.01 9.18 -0.15
C PRO A 111 13.24 9.47 1.33
N PRO A 112 14.33 10.14 1.71
CA PRO A 112 14.50 10.63 3.06
C PRO A 112 13.32 11.57 3.38
N ASN A 113 12.86 11.55 4.61
CA ASN A 113 11.95 12.58 5.15
C ASN A 113 10.50 12.62 4.61
N MET A 114 9.94 11.48 4.19
CA MET A 114 8.52 11.45 3.81
C MET A 114 7.58 11.84 4.96
N TYR A 115 7.92 11.48 6.18
CA TYR A 115 7.16 11.87 7.37
C TYR A 115 7.21 13.38 7.62
N GLU A 116 8.37 13.99 7.44
CA GLU A 116 8.55 15.43 7.57
C GLU A 116 7.79 16.19 6.50
N ALA A 117 7.87 15.74 5.25
CA ALA A 117 7.09 16.33 4.16
C ALA A 117 5.57 16.21 4.41
N TRP A 118 5.11 15.08 4.95
CA TRP A 118 3.72 14.92 5.35
C TRP A 118 3.32 15.88 6.46
N ALA A 119 4.12 15.97 7.54
CA ALA A 119 3.85 16.84 8.68
C ALA A 119 3.78 18.33 8.30
N LEU A 120 4.58 18.76 7.33
CA LEU A 120 4.53 20.12 6.79
C LEU A 120 3.23 20.40 6.02
N LEU A 121 2.72 19.40 5.28
CA LEU A 121 1.51 19.54 4.47
C LEU A 121 0.23 19.39 5.32
N HIS A 122 0.27 18.56 6.36
CA HIS A 122 -0.86 18.26 7.23
C HIS A 122 -0.46 18.18 8.69
N PRO A 123 -0.29 19.31 9.38
CA PRO A 123 0.11 19.32 10.79
C PRO A 123 -0.90 18.64 11.73
N ASN A 124 -2.16 18.51 11.30
CA ASN A 124 -3.24 17.93 12.09
C ASN A 124 -3.57 16.47 11.74
N VAL A 125 -2.90 15.87 10.76
CA VAL A 125 -3.11 14.48 10.32
C VAL A 125 -1.81 13.70 10.51
N LYS A 126 -1.84 12.70 11.37
CA LYS A 126 -0.67 11.87 11.65
C LYS A 126 -0.48 10.83 10.55
N PHE A 127 0.76 10.59 10.17
CA PHE A 127 1.11 9.51 9.26
C PHE A 127 1.75 8.35 10.02
N HIS A 128 1.19 7.15 9.89
CA HIS A 128 1.59 5.97 10.64
C HIS A 128 1.98 4.80 9.74
N ARG A 129 2.94 4.01 10.22
CA ARG A 129 3.33 2.71 9.69
C ARG A 129 3.39 1.71 10.85
N PRO A 130 2.25 1.27 11.35
CA PRO A 130 2.16 0.55 12.63
C PRO A 130 2.99 -0.74 12.66
N PHE A 131 3.19 -1.38 11.51
CA PHE A 131 3.89 -2.67 11.42
C PHE A 131 5.29 -2.57 10.79
N GLU A 132 5.89 -1.38 10.66
CA GLU A 132 7.21 -1.22 10.03
C GLU A 132 8.37 -1.89 10.82
N HIS A 133 8.14 -2.25 12.07
CA HIS A 133 9.09 -3.01 12.90
C HIS A 133 9.09 -4.51 12.61
N LEU A 134 8.07 -5.03 11.93
CA LEU A 134 7.95 -6.42 11.52
C LEU A 134 8.58 -6.66 10.15
N SER A 135 9.22 -7.83 9.98
CA SER A 135 9.60 -8.33 8.67
C SER A 135 8.35 -8.66 7.84
N LYS A 136 8.50 -8.77 6.54
CA LYS A 136 7.39 -9.17 5.66
C LYS A 136 6.84 -10.56 6.00
N ARG A 137 7.71 -11.45 6.46
CA ARG A 137 7.30 -12.77 6.94
C ARG A 137 6.46 -12.69 8.20
N GLU A 138 6.89 -11.94 9.21
CA GLU A 138 6.12 -11.74 10.44
C GLU A 138 4.76 -11.08 10.18
N GLN A 139 4.70 -10.16 9.20
CA GLN A 139 3.44 -9.58 8.75
C GLN A 139 2.54 -10.61 8.04
N TRP A 140 3.11 -11.44 7.17
CA TRP A 140 2.39 -12.51 6.48
C TRP A 140 1.77 -13.51 7.45
N ASP A 141 2.51 -13.89 8.49
CA ASP A 141 2.06 -14.88 9.48
C ASP A 141 0.85 -14.37 10.29
N GLN A 142 0.70 -13.06 10.44
CA GLN A 142 -0.44 -12.43 11.12
C GLN A 142 -1.69 -12.26 10.23
N ILE A 143 -1.57 -12.39 8.92
CA ILE A 143 -2.74 -12.35 8.02
C ILE A 143 -3.55 -13.63 8.20
N PRO A 144 -4.90 -13.56 8.31
CA PRO A 144 -5.75 -14.73 8.39
C PRO A 144 -5.56 -15.69 7.20
N ASP A 145 -5.55 -16.99 7.46
CA ASP A 145 -5.25 -18.02 6.45
C ASP A 145 -6.21 -18.03 5.27
N ASP A 146 -7.45 -17.64 5.49
CA ASP A 146 -8.47 -17.54 4.45
C ASP A 146 -8.33 -16.26 3.61
N ILE A 147 -7.54 -15.28 4.03
CA ILE A 147 -7.19 -14.06 3.28
C ILE A 147 -5.90 -14.23 2.48
N LYS A 148 -4.91 -14.98 3.00
CA LYS A 148 -3.61 -15.22 2.36
C LYS A 148 -3.67 -15.57 0.87
N PRO A 149 -4.60 -16.46 0.40
CA PRO A 149 -4.68 -16.81 -1.03
C PRO A 149 -5.05 -15.63 -1.96
N LEU A 150 -5.65 -14.57 -1.40
CA LEU A 150 -6.06 -13.38 -2.14
C LEU A 150 -4.94 -12.34 -2.24
N VAL A 151 -3.95 -12.39 -1.35
CA VAL A 151 -2.86 -11.40 -1.28
C VAL A 151 -1.99 -11.46 -2.52
N SER A 152 -1.71 -10.31 -3.13
CA SER A 152 -0.84 -10.21 -4.29
C SER A 152 0.02 -8.95 -4.24
N SER A 153 1.32 -9.13 -4.19
CA SER A 153 2.31 -8.04 -4.30
C SER A 153 2.82 -7.84 -5.74
N CYS A 154 2.25 -8.55 -6.71
CA CYS A 154 2.71 -8.54 -8.09
C CYS A 154 2.52 -7.16 -8.77
N PHE A 155 3.52 -6.73 -9.57
CA PHE A 155 3.44 -5.48 -10.32
C PHE A 155 2.74 -5.63 -11.68
N HIS A 156 2.74 -6.82 -12.27
CA HIS A 156 2.30 -7.03 -13.66
C HIS A 156 0.96 -7.76 -13.77
N HIS A 157 0.91 -8.97 -13.23
CA HIS A 157 -0.27 -9.83 -13.30
C HIS A 157 -0.35 -10.65 -12.01
N LYS A 158 -1.52 -11.21 -11.73
CA LYS A 158 -1.75 -12.02 -10.57
C LYS A 158 -0.66 -13.07 -10.38
N ASN A 159 0.26 -12.82 -9.45
CA ASN A 159 1.32 -13.76 -9.11
C ASN A 159 2.10 -14.23 -10.34
N CYS A 160 2.59 -13.31 -11.17
CA CYS A 160 3.33 -13.65 -12.41
C CYS A 160 4.57 -14.54 -12.14
N GLY A 161 5.03 -14.59 -10.89
CA GLY A 161 6.15 -15.43 -10.44
C GLY A 161 7.53 -14.96 -10.89
N LYS A 162 7.61 -13.87 -11.66
CA LYS A 162 8.84 -13.40 -12.32
C LYS A 162 9.28 -12.00 -11.89
N CYS A 163 8.37 -11.13 -11.47
CA CYS A 163 8.74 -9.78 -11.06
C CYS A 163 9.44 -9.80 -9.69
N PRO A 164 10.23 -8.76 -9.36
CA PRO A 164 10.96 -8.69 -8.10
C PRO A 164 10.09 -8.96 -6.87
N LYS A 165 8.86 -8.39 -6.84
CA LYS A 165 7.92 -8.60 -5.73
C LYS A 165 7.40 -10.04 -5.64
N CYS A 166 7.18 -10.73 -6.75
CA CYS A 166 6.81 -12.14 -6.72
C CYS A 166 7.98 -13.02 -6.25
N LEU A 167 9.21 -12.69 -6.63
CA LEU A 167 10.40 -13.41 -6.18
C LEU A 167 10.65 -13.19 -4.70
N GLU A 168 10.45 -11.98 -4.21
CA GLU A 168 10.52 -11.64 -2.78
C GLU A 168 9.53 -12.47 -1.94
N VAL A 169 8.27 -12.55 -2.37
CA VAL A 169 7.26 -13.39 -1.71
C VAL A 169 7.62 -14.87 -1.77
N LYS A 170 8.10 -15.36 -2.92
CA LYS A 170 8.57 -16.76 -3.02
C LYS A 170 9.71 -17.06 -2.05
N LYS A 171 10.70 -16.18 -1.97
CA LYS A 171 11.83 -16.31 -1.03
C LYS A 171 11.32 -16.35 0.41
N MET A 172 10.48 -15.40 0.79
CA MET A 172 9.87 -15.33 2.10
C MET A 172 9.13 -16.63 2.48
N LEU A 173 8.37 -17.23 1.53
CA LEU A 173 7.63 -18.47 1.77
C LEU A 173 8.53 -19.72 1.80
N ALA A 174 9.71 -19.68 1.18
CA ALA A 174 10.67 -20.81 1.16
C ALA A 174 11.57 -20.87 2.40
N GLU A 175 11.66 -19.81 3.17
CA GLU A 175 12.45 -19.72 4.42
C GLU A 175 11.71 -20.35 5.62
N GLN A 176 11.09 -21.53 5.41
CA GLN A 176 10.44 -22.31 6.47
C GLN A 176 11.43 -23.25 7.18
#